data_9409caae01eaa0348052e7788f3b89e9
#
_entry.id   9409caae01eaa0348052e7788f3b89e9
#
_cell.length_a   1.000
_cell.length_b   1.000
_cell.length_c   1.000
_cell.angle_alpha   90.00
_cell.angle_beta   90.00
_cell.angle_gamma   90.00
#
_symmetry.space_group_name_H-M   'P 1'
#
loop_
_entity.id
_entity.type
_entity.pdbx_description
1 polymer ?
#
loop_
_entity_poly.entity_id
_entity_poly.type
_entity_poly.pdbx_seq_one_letter_code
_entity_poly.pdbx_strand_id
1 'polypeptide(L)'
;PHALLIVISLAAALLAGAIWGFLPAFFKAKWNTNETLFTLMMNYIAMQLASYFIIVWEVPKGAGKIGIINQDTRAGWLPEVGNAYLLPILIVGLMTVLMYVYLQYSKHGYEIAVVGESQRTASYAGIKVDRVIIRTMVLSGALCAMMGFIMTAGIDHTLTTTIVNSRGFTAVMVSWMSKFNPFIMIASSLLLVTMDRGASEVASTLSLNHSFADILTGIILFFIIATEFFITYKVTLRKSSRKEA
;
A
#
# COMPACT_ATOMS: atom_id res chain seq x y z
N PRO A 1 10.91 -21.54 20.17
CA PRO A 1 11.18 -20.17 20.61
C PRO A 1 10.33 -19.20 19.79
N HIS A 2 9.48 -18.41 20.46
CA HIS A 2 8.54 -17.47 19.80
C HIS A 2 9.27 -16.49 18.86
N ALA A 3 10.41 -15.97 19.28
CA ALA A 3 11.20 -15.04 18.47
C ALA A 3 11.65 -15.62 17.12
N LEU A 4 12.01 -16.91 17.10
CA LEU A 4 12.43 -17.57 15.86
C LEU A 4 11.27 -17.71 14.87
N LEU A 5 10.06 -17.99 15.35
CA LEU A 5 8.86 -18.03 14.49
C LEU A 5 8.54 -16.67 13.89
N ILE A 6 8.64 -15.59 14.67
CA ILE A 6 8.44 -14.22 14.18
C ILE A 6 9.45 -13.88 13.08
N VAL A 7 10.73 -14.21 13.29
CA VAL A 7 11.78 -13.93 12.30
C VAL A 7 11.57 -14.74 11.02
N ILE A 8 11.24 -16.04 11.15
CA ILE A 8 10.99 -16.91 9.98
C ILE A 8 9.76 -16.43 9.21
N SER A 9 8.65 -16.13 9.89
CA SER A 9 7.42 -15.66 9.22
C SER A 9 7.60 -14.29 8.59
N LEU A 10 8.34 -13.38 9.22
CA LEU A 10 8.70 -12.09 8.62
C LEU A 10 9.58 -12.29 7.37
N ALA A 11 10.60 -13.12 7.45
CA ALA A 11 11.48 -13.42 6.31
C ALA A 11 10.69 -14.06 5.16
N ALA A 12 9.80 -15.00 5.46
CA ALA A 12 8.93 -15.62 4.46
C ALA A 12 7.98 -14.60 3.81
N ALA A 13 7.39 -13.70 4.59
CA ALA A 13 6.54 -12.63 4.08
C ALA A 13 7.31 -11.68 3.16
N LEU A 14 8.50 -11.22 3.57
CA LEU A 14 9.36 -10.36 2.75
C LEU A 14 9.76 -11.02 1.43
N LEU A 15 10.14 -12.30 1.46
CA LEU A 15 10.50 -13.07 0.27
C LEU A 15 9.29 -13.23 -0.66
N ALA A 16 8.13 -13.60 -0.14
CA ALA A 16 6.91 -13.74 -0.92
C ALA A 16 6.52 -12.41 -1.60
N GLY A 17 6.57 -11.30 -0.86
CA GLY A 17 6.30 -9.97 -1.40
C GLY A 17 7.33 -9.52 -2.45
N ALA A 18 8.61 -9.81 -2.22
CA ALA A 18 9.67 -9.53 -3.18
C ALA A 18 9.47 -10.32 -4.49
N ILE A 19 9.14 -11.61 -4.42
CA ILE A 19 8.84 -12.45 -5.59
C ILE A 19 7.60 -11.93 -6.31
N TRP A 20 6.54 -11.57 -5.57
CA TRP A 20 5.32 -11.02 -6.14
C TRP A 20 5.56 -9.69 -6.85
N GLY A 21 6.37 -8.80 -6.28
CA GLY A 21 6.79 -7.54 -6.90
C GLY A 21 7.77 -7.70 -8.07
N PHE A 22 8.56 -8.79 -8.08
CA PHE A 22 9.49 -9.08 -9.18
C PHE A 22 8.78 -9.42 -10.50
N LEU A 23 7.64 -10.11 -10.45
CA LEU A 23 6.90 -10.50 -11.66
C LEU A 23 6.56 -9.29 -12.55
N PRO A 24 5.77 -8.30 -12.10
CA PRO A 24 5.46 -7.14 -12.94
C PRO A 24 6.70 -6.31 -13.31
N ALA A 25 7.69 -6.25 -12.42
CA ALA A 25 8.94 -5.56 -12.67
C ALA A 25 9.72 -6.15 -13.85
N PHE A 26 9.79 -7.47 -13.90
CA PHE A 26 10.47 -8.19 -14.98
C PHE A 26 9.79 -7.96 -16.34
N PHE A 27 8.46 -8.05 -16.38
CA PHE A 27 7.69 -7.79 -17.60
C PHE A 27 7.81 -6.33 -18.05
N LYS A 28 7.82 -5.38 -17.12
CA LYS A 28 8.05 -3.96 -17.40
C LYS A 28 9.43 -3.71 -17.96
N ALA A 29 10.46 -4.24 -17.31
CA ALA A 29 11.85 -4.04 -17.74
C ALA A 29 12.15 -4.66 -19.12
N LYS A 30 11.62 -5.87 -19.39
CA LYS A 30 11.96 -6.60 -20.63
C LYS A 30 11.08 -6.22 -21.82
N TRP A 31 9.78 -6.00 -21.61
CA TRP A 31 8.81 -5.76 -22.71
C TRP A 31 8.12 -4.38 -22.62
N ASN A 32 8.53 -3.53 -21.70
CA ASN A 32 7.93 -2.20 -21.49
C ASN A 32 6.40 -2.25 -21.38
N THR A 33 5.85 -3.30 -20.72
CA THR A 33 4.43 -3.46 -20.50
C THR A 33 3.88 -2.36 -19.61
N ASN A 34 2.56 -2.12 -19.68
CA ASN A 34 1.89 -1.20 -18.76
C ASN A 34 1.87 -1.80 -17.34
N GLU A 35 2.70 -1.23 -16.45
CA GLU A 35 2.86 -1.71 -15.08
C GLU A 35 1.57 -1.61 -14.27
N THR A 36 0.79 -0.54 -14.48
CA THR A 36 -0.45 -0.31 -13.74
C THR A 36 -1.49 -1.39 -14.02
N LEU A 37 -1.70 -1.72 -15.30
CA LEU A 37 -2.64 -2.79 -15.67
C LEU A 37 -2.16 -4.16 -15.18
N PHE A 38 -0.85 -4.43 -15.31
CA PHE A 38 -0.29 -5.70 -14.87
C PHE A 38 -0.40 -5.88 -13.35
N THR A 39 -0.07 -4.87 -12.57
CA THR A 39 -0.17 -4.92 -11.11
C THR A 39 -1.62 -5.00 -10.62
N LEU A 40 -2.58 -4.34 -11.31
CA LEU A 40 -4.00 -4.50 -11.01
C LEU A 40 -4.47 -5.94 -11.23
N MET A 41 -4.10 -6.58 -12.35
CA MET A 41 -4.42 -7.99 -12.58
C MET A 41 -3.81 -8.91 -11.52
N MET A 42 -2.53 -8.68 -11.18
CA MET A 42 -1.84 -9.42 -10.12
C MET A 42 -2.50 -9.25 -8.75
N ASN A 43 -3.05 -8.06 -8.47
CA ASN A 43 -3.80 -7.82 -7.24
C ASN A 43 -5.07 -8.67 -7.15
N TYR A 44 -5.85 -8.78 -8.24
CA TYR A 44 -7.02 -9.66 -8.28
C TYR A 44 -6.64 -11.14 -8.12
N ILE A 45 -5.55 -11.57 -8.76
CA ILE A 45 -5.04 -12.95 -8.60
C ILE A 45 -4.65 -13.20 -7.13
N ALA A 46 -3.94 -12.27 -6.49
CA ALA A 46 -3.55 -12.39 -5.09
C ALA A 46 -4.76 -12.47 -4.16
N MET A 47 -5.79 -11.63 -4.40
CA MET A 47 -7.03 -11.64 -3.61
C MET A 47 -7.75 -12.98 -3.73
N GLN A 48 -7.87 -13.54 -4.94
CA GLN A 48 -8.52 -14.84 -5.14
C GLN A 48 -7.71 -15.99 -4.54
N LEU A 49 -6.40 -15.93 -4.64
CA LEU A 49 -5.51 -16.92 -4.03
C LEU A 49 -5.63 -16.92 -2.50
N ALA A 50 -5.61 -15.72 -1.89
CA ALA A 50 -5.82 -15.56 -0.45
C ALA A 50 -7.20 -16.06 -0.03
N SER A 51 -8.26 -15.70 -0.77
CA SER A 51 -9.62 -16.16 -0.51
C SER A 51 -9.75 -17.68 -0.58
N TYR A 52 -9.11 -18.33 -1.56
CA TYR A 52 -9.08 -19.77 -1.66
C TYR A 52 -8.48 -20.43 -0.42
N PHE A 53 -7.31 -19.97 0.03
CA PHE A 53 -6.69 -20.53 1.24
C PHE A 53 -7.51 -20.26 2.51
N ILE A 54 -8.14 -19.09 2.62
CA ILE A 54 -9.02 -18.78 3.74
C ILE A 54 -10.21 -19.74 3.78
N ILE A 55 -10.89 -19.98 2.64
CA ILE A 55 -12.03 -20.90 2.55
C ILE A 55 -11.63 -22.34 2.90
N VAL A 56 -10.42 -22.76 2.51
CA VAL A 56 -9.92 -24.10 2.84
C VAL A 56 -9.69 -24.27 4.34
N TRP A 57 -9.17 -23.23 5.00
CA TRP A 57 -8.76 -23.27 6.40
C TRP A 57 -9.75 -22.63 7.38
N GLU A 58 -10.85 -22.04 6.90
CA GLU A 58 -11.84 -21.40 7.77
C GLU A 58 -12.51 -22.38 8.73
N VAL A 59 -12.70 -21.92 9.98
CA VAL A 59 -13.42 -22.63 11.04
C VAL A 59 -14.28 -21.62 11.82
N PRO A 60 -15.61 -21.78 11.88
CA PRO A 60 -16.45 -22.75 11.15
C PRO A 60 -16.56 -22.43 9.65
N LYS A 61 -16.93 -23.41 8.84
CA LYS A 61 -17.11 -23.24 7.39
C LYS A 61 -18.14 -22.16 7.07
N GLY A 62 -17.82 -21.29 6.11
CA GLY A 62 -18.66 -20.14 5.73
C GLY A 62 -18.42 -18.88 6.56
N ALA A 63 -17.45 -18.87 7.48
CA ALA A 63 -17.14 -17.70 8.31
C ALA A 63 -16.38 -16.60 7.57
N GLY A 64 -15.77 -16.92 6.40
CA GLY A 64 -14.94 -15.98 5.62
C GLY A 64 -13.67 -15.50 6.34
N LYS A 65 -13.28 -16.20 7.42
CA LYS A 65 -12.09 -15.91 8.22
C LYS A 65 -11.47 -17.19 8.76
N ILE A 66 -10.15 -17.20 8.84
CA ILE A 66 -9.44 -18.20 9.64
C ILE A 66 -9.59 -17.76 11.10
N GLY A 67 -9.91 -18.67 12.02
CA GLY A 67 -9.97 -18.37 13.45
C GLY A 67 -8.70 -17.66 13.94
N ILE A 68 -8.67 -17.26 15.20
CA ILE A 68 -7.48 -16.60 15.78
C ILE A 68 -6.29 -17.56 15.66
N ILE A 69 -5.25 -17.11 14.99
CA ILE A 69 -4.05 -17.92 14.72
C ILE A 69 -3.32 -18.16 16.04
N ASN A 70 -3.10 -19.43 16.39
CA ASN A 70 -2.38 -19.84 17.60
C ASN A 70 -2.89 -19.20 18.90
N GLN A 71 -4.21 -19.15 19.09
CA GLN A 71 -4.86 -18.51 20.23
C GLN A 71 -4.29 -19.00 21.58
N ASP A 72 -4.05 -20.30 21.71
CA ASP A 72 -3.59 -20.90 22.98
C ASP A 72 -2.11 -20.63 23.29
N THR A 73 -1.27 -20.60 22.25
CA THR A 73 0.18 -20.48 22.41
C THR A 73 0.71 -19.07 22.12
N ARG A 74 -0.09 -18.22 21.47
CA ARG A 74 0.31 -16.89 20.94
C ARG A 74 1.61 -16.93 20.13
N ALA A 75 1.93 -18.09 19.55
CA ALA A 75 3.16 -18.31 18.82
C ALA A 75 3.13 -17.55 17.48
N GLY A 76 4.12 -16.68 17.25
CA GLY A 76 4.19 -15.83 16.06
C GLY A 76 3.51 -14.47 16.20
N TRP A 77 2.88 -14.18 17.33
CA TRP A 77 2.36 -12.83 17.61
C TRP A 77 3.50 -11.89 17.95
N LEU A 78 3.37 -10.64 17.56
CA LEU A 78 4.31 -9.60 17.98
C LEU A 78 4.15 -9.37 19.50
N PRO A 79 5.26 -9.19 20.25
CA PRO A 79 5.17 -8.97 21.69
C PRO A 79 4.45 -7.66 22.00
N GLU A 80 3.55 -7.70 22.96
CA GLU A 80 2.84 -6.53 23.46
C GLU A 80 3.76 -5.72 24.39
N VAL A 81 4.23 -4.57 23.92
CA VAL A 81 5.05 -3.66 24.71
C VAL A 81 4.16 -2.51 25.19
N GLY A 82 3.56 -2.68 26.36
CA GLY A 82 2.64 -1.71 26.96
C GLY A 82 1.24 -1.73 26.35
N ASN A 83 1.11 -1.39 25.06
CA ASN A 83 -0.13 -1.49 24.29
C ASN A 83 0.10 -2.33 23.03
N ALA A 84 -0.91 -3.08 22.59
CA ALA A 84 -0.87 -3.92 21.39
C ALA A 84 -0.44 -3.15 20.11
N TYR A 85 -0.74 -1.86 20.04
CA TYR A 85 -0.47 -1.01 18.87
C TYR A 85 0.88 -0.32 18.90
N LEU A 86 1.56 -0.22 20.06
CA LEU A 86 2.76 0.58 20.21
C LEU A 86 3.92 0.04 19.37
N LEU A 87 4.14 -1.28 19.41
CA LEU A 87 5.19 -1.92 18.63
C LEU A 87 4.98 -1.81 17.11
N PRO A 88 3.78 -2.11 16.55
CA PRO A 88 3.47 -1.82 15.15
C PRO A 88 3.74 -0.36 14.73
N ILE A 89 3.33 0.61 15.53
CA ILE A 89 3.55 2.03 15.24
C ILE A 89 5.06 2.36 15.21
N LEU A 90 5.84 1.85 16.17
CA LEU A 90 7.28 2.06 16.19
C LEU A 90 7.97 1.45 14.98
N ILE A 91 7.59 0.23 14.57
CA ILE A 91 8.14 -0.44 13.40
C ILE A 91 7.83 0.37 12.13
N VAL A 92 6.58 0.80 11.95
CA VAL A 92 6.18 1.61 10.79
C VAL A 92 6.88 2.95 10.78
N GLY A 93 6.99 3.63 11.94
CA GLY A 93 7.72 4.89 12.08
C GLY A 93 9.20 4.75 11.71
N LEU A 94 9.86 3.70 12.23
CA LEU A 94 11.26 3.39 11.91
C LEU A 94 11.43 3.12 10.40
N MET A 95 10.54 2.34 9.81
CA MET A 95 10.58 2.05 8.37
C MET A 95 10.35 3.29 7.52
N THR A 96 9.47 4.20 7.94
CA THR A 96 9.26 5.48 7.25
C THR A 96 10.53 6.32 7.25
N VAL A 97 11.22 6.42 8.39
CA VAL A 97 12.50 7.13 8.50
C VAL A 97 13.59 6.47 7.66
N LEU A 98 13.70 5.14 7.71
CA LEU A 98 14.66 4.39 6.89
C LEU A 98 14.42 4.60 5.38
N MET A 99 13.16 4.55 4.94
CA MET A 99 12.81 4.80 3.55
C MET A 99 13.07 6.25 3.13
N TYR A 100 12.82 7.21 4.01
CA TYR A 100 13.17 8.61 3.76
C TYR A 100 14.69 8.77 3.55
N VAL A 101 15.49 8.23 4.47
CA VAL A 101 16.97 8.26 4.36
C VAL A 101 17.43 7.53 3.11
N TYR A 102 16.86 6.37 2.80
CA TYR A 102 17.19 5.61 1.61
C TYR A 102 16.92 6.40 0.31
N LEU A 103 15.75 7.03 0.21
CA LEU A 103 15.38 7.77 -1.00
C LEU A 103 16.17 9.09 -1.15
N GLN A 104 16.43 9.81 -0.06
CA GLN A 104 17.07 11.13 -0.13
C GLN A 104 18.60 11.07 -0.16
N TYR A 105 19.22 10.13 0.56
CA TYR A 105 20.66 10.13 0.78
C TYR A 105 21.40 8.98 0.13
N SER A 106 20.72 8.00 -0.47
CA SER A 106 21.42 6.90 -1.13
C SER A 106 21.61 7.16 -2.64
N LYS A 107 22.66 6.55 -3.21
CA LYS A 107 22.87 6.48 -4.66
C LYS A 107 21.66 5.91 -5.38
N HIS A 108 21.00 4.94 -4.78
CA HIS A 108 19.81 4.29 -5.33
C HIS A 108 18.62 5.22 -5.39
N GLY A 109 18.41 6.06 -4.36
CA GLY A 109 17.36 7.07 -4.35
C GLY A 109 17.57 8.09 -5.49
N TYR A 110 18.79 8.52 -5.70
CA TYR A 110 19.14 9.39 -6.84
C TYR A 110 18.83 8.71 -8.18
N GLU A 111 19.23 7.45 -8.38
CA GLU A 111 18.92 6.70 -9.61
C GLU A 111 17.41 6.58 -9.85
N ILE A 112 16.61 6.34 -8.79
CA ILE A 112 15.14 6.28 -8.85
C ILE A 112 14.57 7.62 -9.28
N ALA A 113 15.02 8.73 -8.70
CA ALA A 113 14.55 10.08 -9.04
C ALA A 113 14.83 10.42 -10.51
N VAL A 114 16.04 10.17 -11.00
CA VAL A 114 16.43 10.45 -12.40
C VAL A 114 15.64 9.58 -13.38
N VAL A 115 15.46 8.28 -13.09
CA VAL A 115 14.66 7.37 -13.93
C VAL A 115 13.18 7.78 -13.93
N GLY A 116 12.65 8.24 -12.79
CA GLY A 116 11.28 8.72 -12.66
C GLY A 116 11.01 9.99 -13.49
N GLU A 117 12.00 10.87 -13.61
CA GLU A 117 11.87 12.09 -14.39
C GLU A 117 11.99 11.84 -15.89
N SER A 118 13.00 11.06 -16.31
CA SER A 118 13.17 10.66 -17.71
C SER A 118 14.05 9.40 -17.85
N GLN A 119 13.47 8.32 -18.31
CA GLN A 119 14.19 7.06 -18.59
C GLN A 119 15.28 7.26 -19.66
N ARG A 120 15.04 8.12 -20.65
CA ARG A 120 16.02 8.43 -21.72
C ARG A 120 17.23 9.15 -21.14
N THR A 121 17.00 10.19 -20.35
CA THR A 121 18.07 10.95 -19.68
C THR A 121 18.89 10.07 -18.75
N ALA A 122 18.23 9.21 -17.97
CA ALA A 122 18.90 8.23 -17.12
C ALA A 122 19.83 7.29 -17.91
N SER A 123 19.34 6.80 -19.05
CA SER A 123 20.14 5.92 -19.93
C SER A 123 21.38 6.63 -20.51
N TYR A 124 21.26 7.90 -20.92
CA TYR A 124 22.39 8.71 -21.35
C TYR A 124 23.43 8.94 -20.23
N ALA A 125 22.97 9.06 -18.99
CA ALA A 125 23.84 9.16 -17.83
C ALA A 125 24.47 7.81 -17.40
N GLY A 126 24.25 6.73 -18.16
CA GLY A 126 24.81 5.40 -17.87
C GLY A 126 24.05 4.60 -16.79
N ILE A 127 22.88 5.06 -16.36
CA ILE A 127 22.05 4.35 -15.39
C ILE A 127 21.32 3.20 -16.11
N LYS A 128 21.41 1.99 -15.53
CA LYS A 128 20.71 0.81 -16.07
C LYS A 128 19.25 0.83 -15.61
N VAL A 129 18.39 1.44 -16.42
CA VAL A 129 16.95 1.66 -16.13
C VAL A 129 16.25 0.38 -15.70
N ASP A 130 16.45 -0.74 -16.40
CA ASP A 130 15.81 -2.03 -16.08
C ASP A 130 16.12 -2.51 -14.67
N ARG A 131 17.37 -2.34 -14.21
CA ARG A 131 17.77 -2.74 -12.85
C ARG A 131 17.13 -1.84 -11.77
N VAL A 132 17.00 -0.56 -12.08
CA VAL A 132 16.37 0.40 -11.18
C VAL A 132 14.88 0.03 -11.01
N ILE A 133 14.17 -0.23 -12.12
CA ILE A 133 12.75 -0.64 -12.11
C ILE A 133 12.58 -1.92 -11.29
N ILE A 134 13.33 -2.97 -11.60
CA ILE A 134 13.21 -4.26 -10.92
C ILE A 134 13.47 -4.11 -9.41
N ARG A 135 14.54 -3.43 -9.03
CA ARG A 135 14.89 -3.24 -7.62
C ARG A 135 13.85 -2.44 -6.86
N THR A 136 13.32 -1.37 -7.46
CA THR A 136 12.31 -0.52 -6.82
C THR A 136 10.99 -1.27 -6.61
N MET A 137 10.54 -2.02 -7.61
CA MET A 137 9.30 -2.79 -7.49
C MET A 137 9.44 -3.98 -6.52
N VAL A 138 10.59 -4.66 -6.50
CA VAL A 138 10.87 -5.72 -5.52
C VAL A 138 10.88 -5.17 -4.10
N LEU A 139 11.53 -4.02 -3.88
CA LEU A 139 11.57 -3.36 -2.58
C LEU A 139 10.15 -2.94 -2.15
N SER A 140 9.36 -2.36 -3.05
CA SER A 140 7.98 -2.00 -2.80
C SER A 140 7.12 -3.21 -2.43
N GLY A 141 7.24 -4.32 -3.17
CA GLY A 141 6.55 -5.58 -2.86
C GLY A 141 6.91 -6.15 -1.49
N ALA A 142 8.20 -6.11 -1.12
CA ALA A 142 8.66 -6.53 0.20
C ALA A 142 8.07 -5.67 1.32
N LEU A 143 8.03 -4.33 1.14
CA LEU A 143 7.42 -3.41 2.12
C LEU A 143 5.91 -3.64 2.27
N CYS A 144 5.20 -3.86 1.17
CA CYS A 144 3.77 -4.21 1.22
C CYS A 144 3.52 -5.51 2.00
N ALA A 145 4.34 -6.53 1.77
CA ALA A 145 4.24 -7.80 2.50
C ALA A 145 4.58 -7.65 3.99
N MET A 146 5.54 -6.80 4.33
CA MET A 146 5.84 -6.45 5.72
C MET A 146 4.65 -5.80 6.41
N MET A 147 3.93 -4.89 5.73
CA MET A 147 2.71 -4.31 6.27
C MET A 147 1.61 -5.36 6.49
N GLY A 148 1.44 -6.29 5.55
CA GLY A 148 0.55 -7.43 5.72
C GLY A 148 0.92 -8.29 6.93
N PHE A 149 2.20 -8.56 7.13
CA PHE A 149 2.69 -9.28 8.31
C PHE A 149 2.39 -8.53 9.62
N ILE A 150 2.64 -7.23 9.68
CA ILE A 150 2.36 -6.41 10.87
C ILE A 150 0.86 -6.42 11.20
N MET A 151 -0.02 -6.37 10.19
CA MET A 151 -1.46 -6.46 10.41
C MET A 151 -1.88 -7.80 10.97
N THR A 152 -1.39 -8.90 10.40
CA THR A 152 -1.79 -10.25 10.80
C THR A 152 -1.15 -10.70 12.11
N ALA A 153 0.14 -10.41 12.33
CA ALA A 153 0.86 -10.84 13.52
C ALA A 153 0.80 -9.84 14.68
N GLY A 154 0.50 -8.56 14.41
CA GLY A 154 0.55 -7.51 15.41
C GLY A 154 -0.80 -6.89 15.80
N ILE A 155 -1.82 -7.00 14.96
CA ILE A 155 -3.09 -6.28 15.20
C ILE A 155 -4.29 -7.24 15.18
N ASP A 156 -4.54 -7.90 14.05
CA ASP A 156 -5.79 -8.65 13.84
C ASP A 156 -5.70 -10.09 14.30
N HIS A 157 -4.52 -10.69 14.35
CA HIS A 157 -4.25 -12.09 14.70
C HIS A 157 -5.09 -13.12 13.95
N THR A 158 -5.68 -12.71 12.83
CA THR A 158 -6.54 -13.51 11.97
C THR A 158 -6.34 -13.11 10.52
N LEU A 159 -6.77 -13.98 9.60
CA LEU A 159 -6.84 -13.67 8.17
C LEU A 159 -8.30 -13.68 7.73
N THR A 160 -8.72 -12.58 7.10
CA THR A 160 -10.04 -12.44 6.50
C THR A 160 -9.91 -12.10 5.02
N THR A 161 -10.93 -12.42 4.23
CA THR A 161 -10.96 -12.07 2.81
C THR A 161 -10.93 -10.56 2.56
N THR A 162 -11.31 -9.78 3.56
CA THR A 162 -11.42 -8.31 3.51
C THR A 162 -10.33 -7.58 4.28
N ILE A 163 -9.29 -8.27 4.76
CA ILE A 163 -8.25 -7.68 5.63
C ILE A 163 -7.57 -6.45 5.01
N VAL A 164 -7.39 -6.43 3.69
CA VAL A 164 -6.74 -5.31 2.98
C VAL A 164 -7.70 -4.14 2.76
N ASN A 165 -9.01 -4.40 2.60
CA ASN A 165 -10.11 -3.42 2.48
C ASN A 165 -9.74 -2.16 1.67
N SER A 166 -9.21 -2.33 0.45
CA SER A 166 -8.80 -1.25 -0.47
C SER A 166 -7.75 -0.25 0.07
N ARG A 167 -7.12 -0.52 1.21
CA ARG A 167 -6.10 0.37 1.83
C ARG A 167 -4.93 0.68 0.91
N GLY A 168 -4.60 -0.22 -0.03
CA GLY A 168 -3.58 0.03 -1.05
C GLY A 168 -3.94 1.18 -1.98
N PHE A 169 -5.18 1.28 -2.43
CA PHE A 169 -5.65 2.39 -3.27
C PHE A 169 -5.67 3.70 -2.49
N THR A 170 -6.12 3.68 -1.24
CA THR A 170 -6.07 4.85 -0.35
C THR A 170 -4.63 5.33 -0.15
N ALA A 171 -3.67 4.42 0.01
CA ALA A 171 -2.26 4.76 0.15
C ALA A 171 -1.69 5.43 -1.11
N VAL A 172 -2.09 5.01 -2.32
CA VAL A 172 -1.72 5.68 -3.57
C VAL A 172 -2.28 7.10 -3.61
N MET A 173 -3.54 7.30 -3.23
CA MET A 173 -4.14 8.62 -3.16
C MET A 173 -3.43 9.54 -2.17
N VAL A 174 -3.09 9.03 -0.97
CA VAL A 174 -2.29 9.75 0.03
C VAL A 174 -0.94 10.16 -0.53
N SER A 175 -0.27 9.27 -1.27
CA SER A 175 1.04 9.56 -1.86
C SER A 175 0.99 10.70 -2.85
N TRP A 176 -0.03 10.73 -3.72
CA TRP A 176 -0.21 11.79 -4.70
C TRP A 176 -0.58 13.13 -4.06
N MET A 177 -1.52 13.11 -3.11
CA MET A 177 -1.93 14.30 -2.37
C MET A 177 -0.76 14.93 -1.60
N SER A 178 0.16 14.12 -1.11
CA SER A 178 1.33 14.55 -0.34
C SER A 178 2.56 14.87 -1.20
N LYS A 179 2.45 14.82 -2.53
CA LYS A 179 3.57 15.03 -3.47
C LYS A 179 4.81 14.21 -3.11
N PHE A 180 4.58 12.97 -2.66
CA PHE A 180 5.61 12.03 -2.21
C PHE A 180 6.49 12.52 -1.05
N ASN A 181 6.02 13.52 -0.27
CA ASN A 181 6.71 13.95 0.94
C ASN A 181 6.27 13.10 2.14
N PRO A 182 7.16 12.32 2.78
CA PRO A 182 6.80 11.39 3.84
C PRO A 182 6.15 12.05 5.06
N PHE A 183 6.57 13.26 5.42
CA PHE A 183 5.98 13.97 6.57
C PHE A 183 4.53 14.41 6.28
N ILE A 184 4.29 14.91 5.06
CA ILE A 184 2.94 15.27 4.63
C ILE A 184 2.09 14.00 4.49
N MET A 185 2.67 12.87 4.04
CA MET A 185 1.97 11.58 3.96
C MET A 185 1.47 11.09 5.33
N ILE A 186 2.25 11.29 6.40
CA ILE A 186 1.82 10.94 7.76
C ILE A 186 0.60 11.80 8.16
N ALA A 187 0.66 13.12 7.94
CA ALA A 187 -0.45 14.01 8.27
C ALA A 187 -1.71 13.70 7.45
N SER A 188 -1.55 13.48 6.14
CA SER A 188 -2.66 13.15 5.23
C SER A 188 -3.29 11.79 5.54
N SER A 189 -2.47 10.78 5.85
CA SER A 189 -2.98 9.46 6.22
C SER A 189 -3.74 9.51 7.54
N LEU A 190 -3.25 10.26 8.53
CA LEU A 190 -3.95 10.46 9.79
C LEU A 190 -5.31 11.13 9.56
N LEU A 191 -5.35 12.18 8.75
CA LEU A 191 -6.59 12.87 8.40
C LEU A 191 -7.58 11.91 7.73
N LEU A 192 -7.16 11.15 6.73
CA LEU A 192 -8.04 10.21 6.03
C LEU A 192 -8.55 9.09 6.96
N VAL A 193 -7.68 8.53 7.80
CA VAL A 193 -8.09 7.48 8.74
C VAL A 193 -9.07 8.03 9.78
N THR A 194 -8.86 9.25 10.29
CA THR A 194 -9.81 9.87 11.24
C THR A 194 -11.16 10.16 10.59
N MET A 195 -11.17 10.57 9.31
CA MET A 195 -12.42 10.75 8.57
C MET A 195 -13.16 9.44 8.31
N ASP A 196 -12.45 8.40 7.89
CA ASP A 196 -13.03 7.07 7.65
C ASP A 196 -13.63 6.47 8.95
N ARG A 197 -12.88 6.58 10.06
CA ARG A 197 -13.36 6.14 11.37
C ARG A 197 -14.54 6.99 11.86
N GLY A 198 -14.47 8.31 11.68
CA GLY A 198 -15.57 9.21 12.03
C GLY A 198 -16.84 8.92 11.22
N ALA A 199 -16.73 8.68 9.92
CA ALA A 199 -17.85 8.29 9.08
C ALA A 199 -18.47 6.95 9.50
N SER A 200 -17.62 5.97 9.85
CA SER A 200 -18.06 4.66 10.35
C SER A 200 -18.79 4.76 11.70
N GLU A 201 -18.31 5.62 12.59
CA GLU A 201 -18.92 5.85 13.90
C GLU A 201 -20.30 6.54 13.76
N VAL A 202 -20.39 7.55 12.89
CA VAL A 202 -21.66 8.21 12.58
C VAL A 202 -22.66 7.22 11.98
N ALA A 203 -22.24 6.38 11.04
CA ALA A 203 -23.11 5.37 10.45
C ALA A 203 -23.61 4.37 11.50
N SER A 204 -22.73 3.93 12.39
CA SER A 204 -23.08 3.03 13.49
C SER A 204 -24.09 3.67 14.47
N THR A 205 -23.84 4.91 14.88
CA THR A 205 -24.69 5.65 15.83
C THR A 205 -26.10 5.89 15.26
N LEU A 206 -26.19 6.17 13.96
CA LEU A 206 -27.44 6.38 13.25
C LEU A 206 -28.08 5.07 12.75
N SER A 207 -27.52 3.90 13.09
CA SER A 207 -27.95 2.58 12.61
C SER A 207 -28.05 2.48 11.09
N LEU A 208 -27.17 3.21 10.38
CA LEU A 208 -27.09 3.18 8.93
C LEU A 208 -26.21 2.01 8.47
N ASN A 209 -26.41 1.58 7.21
CA ASN A 209 -25.56 0.54 6.63
C ASN A 209 -24.11 1.05 6.53
N HIS A 210 -23.15 0.14 6.71
CA HIS A 210 -21.70 0.43 6.60
C HIS A 210 -21.33 1.08 5.26
N SER A 211 -22.05 0.73 4.18
CA SER A 211 -21.88 1.35 2.86
C SER A 211 -22.10 2.86 2.85
N PHE A 212 -22.82 3.42 3.83
CA PHE A 212 -23.01 4.86 3.95
C PHE A 212 -21.70 5.57 4.34
N ALA A 213 -20.91 4.95 5.22
CA ALA A 213 -19.59 5.48 5.59
C ALA A 213 -18.64 5.46 4.38
N ASP A 214 -18.67 4.38 3.59
CA ASP A 214 -17.84 4.27 2.37
C ASP A 214 -18.21 5.34 1.34
N ILE A 215 -19.51 5.63 1.15
CA ILE A 215 -20.00 6.69 0.25
C ILE A 215 -19.52 8.05 0.74
N LEU A 216 -19.67 8.36 2.03
CA LEU A 216 -19.22 9.64 2.61
C LEU A 216 -17.72 9.83 2.41
N THR A 217 -16.93 8.82 2.75
CA THR A 217 -15.48 8.84 2.57
C THR A 217 -15.10 9.02 1.10
N GLY A 218 -15.80 8.31 0.19
CA GLY A 218 -15.60 8.45 -1.26
C GLY A 218 -15.88 9.86 -1.79
N ILE A 219 -16.97 10.50 -1.34
CA ILE A 219 -17.31 11.87 -1.70
C ILE A 219 -16.23 12.84 -1.22
N ILE A 220 -15.80 12.72 0.03
CA ILE A 220 -14.76 13.58 0.62
C ILE A 220 -13.46 13.44 -0.15
N LEU A 221 -13.03 12.21 -0.43
CA LEU A 221 -11.83 11.93 -1.22
C LEU A 221 -11.90 12.52 -2.62
N PHE A 222 -13.07 12.40 -3.28
CA PHE A 222 -13.29 12.99 -4.60
C PHE A 222 -13.08 14.51 -4.58
N PHE A 223 -13.65 15.21 -3.60
CA PHE A 223 -13.47 16.66 -3.50
C PHE A 223 -12.03 17.06 -3.15
N ILE A 224 -11.35 16.31 -2.31
CA ILE A 224 -9.93 16.57 -1.99
C ILE A 224 -9.08 16.45 -3.26
N ILE A 225 -9.23 15.38 -4.03
CA ILE A 225 -8.48 15.15 -5.27
C ILE A 225 -8.84 16.20 -6.33
N ALA A 226 -10.12 16.53 -6.46
CA ALA A 226 -10.57 17.58 -7.38
C ALA A 226 -9.96 18.95 -7.03
N THR A 227 -9.91 19.30 -5.74
CA THR A 227 -9.30 20.55 -5.27
C THR A 227 -7.80 20.58 -5.58
N GLU A 228 -7.09 19.48 -5.33
CA GLU A 228 -5.66 19.36 -5.64
C GLU A 228 -5.38 19.52 -7.14
N PHE A 229 -6.25 18.95 -7.98
CA PHE A 229 -6.17 19.15 -9.43
C PHE A 229 -6.26 20.62 -9.83
N PHE A 230 -7.24 21.38 -9.30
CA PHE A 230 -7.39 22.81 -9.60
C PHE A 230 -6.28 23.69 -9.01
N ILE A 231 -5.65 23.27 -7.90
CA ILE A 231 -4.48 23.96 -7.32
C ILE A 231 -3.25 23.75 -8.21
N THR A 232 -3.06 22.52 -8.72
CA THR A 232 -1.86 22.15 -9.48
C THR A 232 -1.95 22.58 -10.94
N TYR A 233 -3.14 22.53 -11.55
CA TYR A 233 -3.34 22.82 -12.98
C TYR A 233 -4.26 24.02 -13.19
N LYS A 234 -3.80 24.98 -14.00
CA LYS A 234 -4.67 26.07 -14.49
C LYS A 234 -5.49 25.58 -15.68
N VAL A 235 -6.79 25.47 -15.52
CA VAL A 235 -7.71 25.13 -16.61
C VAL A 235 -7.84 26.34 -17.52
N THR A 236 -7.28 26.29 -18.72
CA THR A 236 -7.46 27.32 -19.76
C THR A 236 -8.34 26.77 -20.86
N LEU A 237 -9.52 27.37 -21.03
CA LEU A 237 -10.38 27.07 -22.17
C LEU A 237 -9.77 27.66 -23.42
N ARG A 238 -9.24 26.82 -24.31
CA ARG A 238 -8.75 27.26 -25.63
C ARG A 238 -9.93 27.65 -26.50
N LYS A 239 -10.16 28.96 -26.66
CA LYS A 239 -11.14 29.48 -27.61
C LYS A 239 -10.70 28.99 -29.00
N SER A 240 -11.49 28.10 -29.61
CA SER A 240 -11.29 27.70 -31.00
C SER A 240 -11.40 28.91 -31.89
N SER A 241 -10.31 29.43 -32.39
CA SER A 241 -10.30 30.41 -33.45
C SER A 241 -10.83 29.71 -34.71
N ARG A 242 -12.10 29.89 -35.01
CA ARG A 242 -12.71 29.52 -36.28
C ARG A 242 -11.92 30.28 -37.34
N LYS A 243 -11.05 29.65 -38.07
CA LYS A 243 -10.48 30.18 -39.29
C LYS A 243 -11.66 30.33 -40.26
N GLU A 244 -12.06 31.56 -40.48
CA GLU A 244 -12.86 31.92 -41.64
C GLU A 244 -11.97 31.68 -42.87
N ALA A 245 -12.46 30.78 -43.74
CA ALA A 245 -11.93 30.56 -45.08
C ALA A 245 -12.58 31.54 -46.05
#